data_dfa9629878aa4afa1a4c75c38030cbb1
#
_entry.id   dfa9629878aa4afa1a4c75c38030cbb1
#
_cell.length_a   1.000
_cell.length_b   1.000
_cell.length_c   1.000
_cell.angle_alpha   90.00
_cell.angle_beta   90.00
_cell.angle_gamma   90.00
#
_symmetry.space_group_name_H-M   'P 1'
#
loop_
_entity.id
_entity.type
_entity.pdbx_description
1 polymer ?
#
loop_
_entity_poly.entity_id
_entity_poly.type
_entity_poly.pdbx_seq_one_letter_code
_entity_poly.pdbx_strand_id
1 'polypeptide(L)'
;VWINVNNTVDMEIKKGTSRKRDSEANIIVNKLKEMILSEKGKKLSYGVISFYKAQVDEITERLKREGLADKVKVGSVDAFQGMEFDIMFLSVVRTNTKESLKSTFPYGFLASENRLCVALSRQKRLLIVVGDSDIFYSKEWKELAKKNVPAMVNLYELCLKKGEVIDGSK
;
A
#
# COMPACT_ATOMS: atom_id res chain seq x y z
N VAL A 1 7.47 -7.43 -3.27
CA VAL A 1 8.09 -6.95 -2.00
C VAL A 1 7.01 -6.45 -1.07
N TRP A 2 7.14 -6.70 0.22
CA TRP A 2 6.31 -6.13 1.27
C TRP A 2 7.18 -5.31 2.23
N ILE A 3 6.86 -4.04 2.42
CA ILE A 3 7.47 -3.19 3.47
C ILE A 3 6.48 -3.16 4.63
N ASN A 4 6.82 -3.86 5.70
CA ASN A 4 5.96 -3.97 6.87
C ASN A 4 6.09 -2.75 7.77
N VAL A 5 4.99 -2.07 8.01
CA VAL A 5 4.88 -0.93 8.93
C VAL A 5 3.78 -1.27 9.93
N ASN A 6 4.14 -1.82 11.07
CA ASN A 6 3.14 -2.21 12.05
C ASN A 6 2.55 -1.01 12.83
N ASN A 7 1.51 -1.25 13.61
CA ASN A 7 0.77 -0.21 14.32
C ASN A 7 1.55 0.46 15.47
N THR A 8 2.74 -0.03 15.81
CA THR A 8 3.60 0.61 16.83
C THR A 8 4.34 1.84 16.29
N VAL A 9 4.47 1.97 14.96
CA VAL A 9 5.08 3.14 14.31
C VAL A 9 4.10 4.32 14.32
N ASP A 10 2.93 4.10 13.74
CA ASP A 10 1.77 4.99 13.78
C ASP A 10 0.51 4.19 13.48
N MET A 11 -0.64 4.83 13.62
CA MET A 11 -1.93 4.26 13.26
C MET A 11 -2.60 5.06 12.15
N GLU A 12 -3.58 4.41 11.49
CA GLU A 12 -4.41 5.10 10.51
C GLU A 12 -5.15 6.30 11.11
N ILE A 13 -5.14 7.42 10.41
CA ILE A 13 -5.84 8.65 10.81
C ILE A 13 -7.11 8.79 9.97
N LYS A 14 -8.26 8.92 10.63
CA LYS A 14 -9.53 9.17 9.97
C LYS A 14 -9.63 10.63 9.52
N LYS A 15 -9.99 10.86 8.26
CA LYS A 15 -10.24 12.16 7.64
C LYS A 15 -11.61 12.16 6.97
N GLY A 16 -12.64 12.59 7.71
CA GLY A 16 -14.03 12.47 7.27
C GLY A 16 -14.41 11.01 7.03
N THR A 17 -14.80 10.66 5.81
CA THR A 17 -15.09 9.28 5.37
C THR A 17 -13.85 8.54 4.86
N SER A 18 -12.70 9.22 4.73
CA SER A 18 -11.43 8.65 4.25
C SER A 18 -10.44 8.41 5.39
N ARG A 19 -9.31 7.82 5.04
CA ARG A 19 -8.22 7.50 5.97
C ARG A 19 -6.86 7.79 5.35
N LYS A 20 -5.87 8.08 6.20
CA LYS A 20 -4.46 8.16 5.80
C LYS A 20 -3.55 7.57 6.86
N ARG A 21 -2.32 7.28 6.48
CA ARG A 21 -1.25 6.83 7.34
C ARG A 21 0.06 7.50 6.93
N ASP A 22 0.62 8.29 7.83
CA ASP A 22 1.75 9.17 7.51
C ASP A 22 3.05 8.38 7.29
N SER A 23 3.29 7.32 8.07
CA SER A 23 4.46 6.45 7.90
C SER A 23 4.50 5.78 6.53
N GLU A 24 3.38 5.24 6.03
CA GLU A 24 3.32 4.64 4.70
C GLU A 24 3.61 5.67 3.61
N ALA A 25 3.04 6.88 3.73
CA ALA A 25 3.29 7.95 2.76
C ALA A 25 4.78 8.36 2.74
N ASN A 26 5.43 8.47 3.91
CA ASN A 26 6.86 8.76 4.01
C ASN A 26 7.72 7.69 3.35
N ILE A 27 7.47 6.42 3.66
CA ILE A 27 8.24 5.29 3.12
C ILE A 27 8.10 5.24 1.59
N ILE A 28 6.87 5.37 1.07
CA ILE A 28 6.61 5.35 -0.37
C ILE A 28 7.37 6.48 -1.06
N VAL A 29 7.29 7.71 -0.56
CA VAL A 29 7.95 8.88 -1.17
C VAL A 29 9.47 8.74 -1.13
N ASN A 30 10.04 8.29 -0.01
CA ASN A 30 11.48 8.08 0.13
C ASN A 30 11.97 6.98 -0.83
N LYS A 31 11.28 5.85 -0.92
CA LYS A 31 11.63 4.76 -1.85
C LYS A 31 11.51 5.20 -3.32
N LEU A 32 10.47 5.93 -3.67
CA LEU A 32 10.33 6.51 -5.01
C LEU A 32 11.48 7.45 -5.33
N LYS A 33 11.86 8.33 -4.40
CA LYS A 33 12.98 9.25 -4.56
C LYS A 33 14.28 8.49 -4.83
N GLU A 34 14.62 7.50 -4.00
CA GLU A 34 15.79 6.65 -4.19
C GLU A 34 15.80 5.97 -5.57
N MET A 35 14.67 5.37 -5.96
CA MET A 35 14.56 4.64 -7.22
C MET A 35 14.65 5.57 -8.43
N ILE A 36 13.89 6.67 -8.46
CA ILE A 36 13.83 7.63 -9.57
C ILE A 36 15.19 8.30 -9.80
N LEU A 37 15.95 8.57 -8.75
CA LEU A 37 17.26 9.20 -8.85
C LEU A 37 18.37 8.20 -9.24
N SER A 38 18.12 6.90 -9.18
CA SER A 38 19.09 5.88 -9.59
C SER A 38 19.23 5.81 -11.12
N GLU A 39 20.41 5.42 -11.61
CA GLU A 39 20.70 5.27 -13.04
C GLU A 39 19.74 4.29 -13.74
N LYS A 40 19.34 3.22 -13.07
CA LYS A 40 18.42 2.21 -13.62
C LYS A 40 16.97 2.67 -13.52
N GLY A 41 16.61 3.31 -12.41
CA GLY A 41 15.23 3.68 -12.11
C GLY A 41 14.73 4.90 -12.88
N LYS A 42 15.59 5.85 -13.25
CA LYS A 42 15.18 7.07 -13.98
C LYS A 42 14.47 6.82 -15.32
N LYS A 43 14.59 5.59 -15.88
CA LYS A 43 13.94 5.18 -17.14
C LYS A 43 12.66 4.39 -16.92
N LEU A 44 12.28 4.11 -15.69
CA LEU A 44 11.11 3.31 -15.34
C LEU A 44 9.88 4.20 -15.08
N SER A 45 8.72 3.64 -15.33
CA SER A 45 7.43 4.24 -15.00
C SER A 45 6.97 3.83 -13.60
N TYR A 46 6.39 4.79 -12.85
CA TYR A 46 6.00 4.61 -11.46
C TYR A 46 4.54 4.94 -11.22
N GLY A 47 3.86 4.06 -10.48
CA GLY A 47 2.50 4.27 -10.02
C GLY A 47 2.36 4.01 -8.52
N VAL A 48 1.46 4.74 -7.87
CA VAL A 48 1.08 4.54 -6.46
C VAL A 48 -0.43 4.45 -6.37
N ILE A 49 -0.93 3.34 -5.85
CA ILE A 49 -2.35 3.12 -5.61
C ILE A 49 -2.62 3.16 -4.10
N SER A 50 -3.68 3.85 -3.70
CA SER A 50 -4.33 3.65 -2.41
C SER A 50 -5.84 3.59 -2.58
N PHE A 51 -6.51 2.85 -1.70
CA PHE A 51 -7.97 2.78 -1.66
C PHE A 51 -8.62 4.01 -1.01
N TYR A 52 -7.81 4.90 -0.42
CA TYR A 52 -8.26 6.03 0.39
C TYR A 52 -7.81 7.36 -0.21
N LYS A 53 -8.79 8.22 -0.52
CA LYS A 53 -8.53 9.54 -1.12
C LYS A 53 -7.57 10.39 -0.26
N ALA A 54 -7.75 10.40 1.06
CA ALA A 54 -6.86 11.16 1.96
C ALA A 54 -5.41 10.70 1.88
N GLN A 55 -5.15 9.39 1.65
CA GLN A 55 -3.81 8.86 1.44
C GLN A 55 -3.23 9.27 0.08
N VAL A 56 -4.06 9.22 -0.96
CA VAL A 56 -3.68 9.69 -2.30
C VAL A 56 -3.25 11.17 -2.25
N ASP A 57 -4.03 12.01 -1.57
CA ASP A 57 -3.72 13.44 -1.42
C ASP A 57 -2.44 13.66 -0.62
N GLU A 58 -2.25 12.95 0.48
CA GLU A 58 -1.04 13.04 1.32
C GLU A 58 0.22 12.67 0.52
N ILE A 59 0.20 11.54 -0.20
CA ILE A 59 1.34 11.10 -1.03
C ILE A 59 1.61 12.11 -2.14
N THR A 60 0.56 12.60 -2.81
CA THR A 60 0.68 13.60 -3.88
C THR A 60 1.33 14.89 -3.39
N GLU A 61 0.91 15.41 -2.23
CA GLU A 61 1.48 16.62 -1.65
C GLU A 61 2.96 16.44 -1.25
N ARG A 62 3.32 15.28 -0.71
CA ARG A 62 4.73 14.97 -0.40
C ARG A 62 5.59 14.88 -1.65
N LEU A 63 5.10 14.22 -2.72
CA LEU A 63 5.80 14.15 -4.01
C LEU A 63 5.98 15.53 -4.66
N LYS A 64 5.00 16.44 -4.52
CA LYS A 64 5.15 17.83 -4.98
C LYS A 64 6.27 18.55 -4.25
N ARG A 65 6.35 18.41 -2.93
CA ARG A 65 7.42 19.03 -2.12
C ARG A 65 8.82 18.51 -2.52
N GLU A 66 8.90 17.24 -2.94
CA GLU A 66 10.15 16.63 -3.43
C GLU A 66 10.42 16.89 -4.92
N GLY A 67 9.54 17.59 -5.65
CA GLY A 67 9.69 17.84 -7.08
C GLY A 67 9.54 16.58 -7.95
N LEU A 68 8.79 15.58 -7.48
CA LEU A 68 8.63 14.28 -8.14
C LEU A 68 7.21 14.02 -8.66
N ALA A 69 6.29 14.98 -8.50
CA ALA A 69 4.87 14.79 -8.84
C ALA A 69 4.64 14.45 -10.32
N ASP A 70 5.44 14.98 -11.22
CA ASP A 70 5.31 14.73 -12.66
C ASP A 70 5.89 13.37 -13.09
N LYS A 71 6.64 12.71 -12.23
CA LYS A 71 7.31 11.42 -12.51
C LYS A 71 6.53 10.22 -12.00
N VAL A 72 5.50 10.43 -11.18
CA VAL A 72 4.76 9.37 -10.50
C VAL A 72 3.27 9.58 -10.65
N LYS A 73 2.55 8.60 -11.18
CA LYS A 73 1.09 8.58 -11.15
C LYS A 73 0.62 8.15 -9.77
N VAL A 74 -0.14 9.00 -9.08
CA VAL A 74 -0.76 8.67 -7.79
C VAL A 74 -2.28 8.72 -7.95
N GLY A 75 -3.00 7.74 -7.40
CA GLY A 75 -4.46 7.75 -7.50
C GLY A 75 -5.16 6.61 -6.76
N SER A 76 -6.49 6.65 -6.81
CA SER A 76 -7.32 5.52 -6.41
C SER A 76 -7.24 4.40 -7.44
N VAL A 77 -7.73 3.22 -7.09
CA VAL A 77 -7.76 2.04 -7.97
C VAL A 77 -8.41 2.35 -9.32
N ASP A 78 -9.54 3.09 -9.30
CA ASP A 78 -10.31 3.40 -10.51
C ASP A 78 -9.50 4.28 -11.50
N ALA A 79 -8.58 5.12 -10.98
CA ALA A 79 -7.71 5.97 -11.80
C ALA A 79 -6.60 5.19 -12.54
N PHE A 80 -6.41 3.90 -12.22
CA PHE A 80 -5.41 3.02 -12.84
C PHE A 80 -6.00 1.98 -13.78
N GLN A 81 -7.31 1.99 -13.99
CA GLN A 81 -7.95 1.05 -14.88
C GLN A 81 -7.41 1.19 -16.31
N GLY A 82 -6.94 0.09 -16.89
CA GLY A 82 -6.32 0.07 -18.23
C GLY A 82 -4.87 0.58 -18.31
N MET A 83 -4.28 1.00 -17.19
CA MET A 83 -2.88 1.46 -17.13
C MET A 83 -1.96 0.40 -16.55
N GLU A 84 -0.68 0.42 -16.95
CA GLU A 84 0.38 -0.42 -16.39
C GLU A 84 1.66 0.40 -16.20
N PHE A 85 2.43 0.06 -15.16
CA PHE A 85 3.68 0.72 -14.79
C PHE A 85 4.77 -0.31 -14.52
N ASP A 86 6.03 0.07 -14.72
CA ASP A 86 7.15 -0.83 -14.39
C ASP A 86 7.15 -1.16 -12.90
N ILE A 87 6.99 -0.16 -12.05
CA ILE A 87 6.98 -0.28 -10.60
C ILE A 87 5.67 0.27 -10.04
N MET A 88 4.98 -0.55 -9.26
CA MET A 88 3.76 -0.16 -8.56
C MET A 88 3.94 -0.22 -7.06
N PHE A 89 3.47 0.82 -6.38
CA PHE A 89 3.29 0.84 -4.93
C PHE A 89 1.81 0.71 -4.58
N LEU A 90 1.52 -0.09 -3.57
CA LEU A 90 0.21 -0.19 -2.94
C LEU A 90 0.33 0.24 -1.48
N SER A 91 -0.37 1.33 -1.11
CA SER A 91 -0.50 1.78 0.27
C SER A 91 -1.76 1.17 0.90
N VAL A 92 -1.57 0.36 1.95
CA VAL A 92 -2.63 -0.41 2.62
C VAL A 92 -3.48 0.48 3.52
N VAL A 93 -2.85 1.37 4.26
CA VAL A 93 -3.43 2.34 5.22
C VAL A 93 -3.99 1.67 6.49
N ARG A 94 -4.74 0.56 6.35
CA ARG A 94 -5.39 -0.10 7.49
C ARG A 94 -4.37 -0.66 8.47
N THR A 95 -4.70 -0.51 9.75
CA THR A 95 -3.85 -0.99 10.85
C THR A 95 -4.56 -1.98 11.76
N ASN A 96 -3.78 -2.81 12.44
CA ASN A 96 -4.25 -3.80 13.40
C ASN A 96 -4.61 -3.12 14.73
N THR A 97 -5.89 -2.85 14.96
CA THR A 97 -6.39 -2.33 16.25
C THR A 97 -7.52 -3.18 16.79
N LYS A 98 -7.68 -3.21 18.14
CA LYS A 98 -8.79 -3.93 18.77
C LYS A 98 -10.16 -3.38 18.33
N GLU A 99 -10.25 -2.09 18.03
CA GLU A 99 -11.44 -1.45 17.49
C GLU A 99 -11.74 -1.91 16.08
N SER A 100 -10.70 -2.04 15.25
CA SER A 100 -10.82 -2.55 13.88
C SER A 100 -11.34 -3.99 13.85
N LEU A 101 -10.89 -4.86 14.77
CA LEU A 101 -11.39 -6.24 14.89
C LEU A 101 -12.90 -6.32 15.17
N LYS A 102 -13.41 -5.37 15.97
CA LYS A 102 -14.84 -5.29 16.30
C LYS A 102 -15.69 -4.60 15.23
N SER A 103 -15.04 -4.04 14.21
CA SER A 103 -15.72 -3.34 13.12
C SER A 103 -16.49 -4.32 12.21
N THR A 104 -17.63 -3.91 11.69
CA THR A 104 -18.35 -4.63 10.64
C THR A 104 -17.54 -4.73 9.34
N PHE A 105 -16.61 -3.78 9.11
CA PHE A 105 -15.75 -3.71 7.94
C PHE A 105 -14.27 -3.54 8.35
N PRO A 106 -13.64 -4.54 8.95
CA PRO A 106 -12.29 -4.42 9.50
C PRO A 106 -11.23 -4.09 8.44
N TYR A 107 -11.42 -4.59 7.21
CA TYR A 107 -10.51 -4.36 6.09
C TYR A 107 -10.93 -3.19 5.18
N GLY A 108 -12.11 -2.61 5.39
CA GLY A 108 -12.62 -1.51 4.56
C GLY A 108 -12.60 -1.85 3.07
N PHE A 109 -12.08 -0.97 2.25
CA PHE A 109 -12.04 -1.14 0.79
C PHE A 109 -11.12 -2.27 0.30
N LEU A 110 -10.20 -2.77 1.13
CA LEU A 110 -9.38 -3.93 0.81
C LEU A 110 -10.22 -5.21 0.60
N ALA A 111 -11.42 -5.28 1.18
CA ALA A 111 -12.33 -6.40 0.99
C ALA A 111 -13.05 -6.42 -0.37
N SER A 112 -12.88 -5.38 -1.19
CA SER A 112 -13.43 -5.35 -2.55
C SER A 112 -12.54 -6.12 -3.51
N GLU A 113 -12.91 -7.37 -3.85
CA GLU A 113 -12.12 -8.26 -4.71
C GLU A 113 -11.81 -7.64 -6.08
N ASN A 114 -12.80 -7.01 -6.73
CA ASN A 114 -12.59 -6.38 -8.03
C ASN A 114 -11.54 -5.26 -7.97
N ARG A 115 -11.62 -4.39 -6.96
CA ARG A 115 -10.63 -3.32 -6.76
C ARG A 115 -9.26 -3.88 -6.41
N LEU A 116 -9.22 -4.90 -5.57
CA LEU A 116 -7.96 -5.54 -5.20
C LEU A 116 -7.30 -6.21 -6.41
N CYS A 117 -8.07 -6.88 -7.27
CA CYS A 117 -7.58 -7.46 -8.51
C CYS A 117 -6.91 -6.39 -9.39
N VAL A 118 -7.55 -5.23 -9.58
CA VAL A 118 -6.95 -4.12 -10.33
C VAL A 118 -5.66 -3.65 -9.65
N ALA A 119 -5.68 -3.39 -8.34
CA ALA A 119 -4.52 -2.88 -7.61
C ALA A 119 -3.31 -3.83 -7.66
N LEU A 120 -3.54 -5.15 -7.66
CA LEU A 120 -2.50 -6.17 -7.67
C LEU A 120 -2.04 -6.61 -9.08
N SER A 121 -2.56 -6.01 -10.14
CA SER A 121 -2.25 -6.41 -11.52
C SER A 121 -1.73 -5.28 -12.42
N ARG A 122 -1.37 -4.13 -11.85
CA ARG A 122 -0.91 -2.97 -12.63
C ARG A 122 0.61 -2.89 -12.83
N GLN A 123 1.39 -3.75 -12.20
CA GLN A 123 2.85 -3.79 -12.33
C GLN A 123 3.28 -4.64 -13.53
N LYS A 124 4.28 -4.15 -14.26
CA LYS A 124 5.00 -4.92 -15.29
C LYS A 124 6.17 -5.71 -14.69
N ARG A 125 6.84 -5.16 -13.68
CA ARG A 125 8.09 -5.70 -13.12
C ARG A 125 8.03 -5.93 -11.63
N LEU A 126 7.57 -4.94 -10.86
CA LEU A 126 7.64 -4.99 -9.40
C LEU A 126 6.40 -4.37 -8.75
N LEU A 127 5.80 -5.10 -7.81
CA LEU A 127 4.83 -4.60 -6.87
C LEU A 127 5.48 -4.46 -5.49
N ILE A 128 5.38 -3.28 -4.90
CA ILE A 128 5.81 -2.97 -3.53
C ILE A 128 4.57 -2.62 -2.72
N VAL A 129 4.22 -3.47 -1.78
CA VAL A 129 3.14 -3.20 -0.83
C VAL A 129 3.73 -2.58 0.43
N VAL A 130 3.15 -1.49 0.89
CA VAL A 130 3.55 -0.81 2.13
C VAL A 130 2.35 -0.81 3.07
N GLY A 131 2.52 -1.38 4.26
CA GLY A 131 1.44 -1.45 5.23
C GLY A 131 1.64 -2.46 6.35
N ASP A 132 0.68 -2.50 7.26
CA ASP A 132 0.66 -3.38 8.42
C ASP A 132 0.31 -4.82 8.01
N SER A 133 1.29 -5.72 8.08
CA SER A 133 1.07 -7.14 7.77
C SER A 133 0.28 -7.88 8.84
N ASP A 134 0.22 -7.35 10.07
CA ASP A 134 -0.43 -8.03 11.18
C ASP A 134 -1.94 -8.16 10.98
N ILE A 135 -2.55 -7.22 10.24
CA ILE A 135 -3.98 -7.33 9.88
C ILE A 135 -4.30 -8.52 8.96
N PHE A 136 -3.28 -9.13 8.35
CA PHE A 136 -3.44 -10.29 7.45
C PHE A 136 -2.88 -11.57 8.04
N TYR A 137 -1.87 -11.48 8.91
CA TYR A 137 -1.06 -12.63 9.25
C TYR A 137 -0.85 -12.87 10.76
N SER A 138 -1.20 -11.92 11.63
CA SER A 138 -1.13 -12.16 13.08
C SER A 138 -2.13 -13.23 13.53
N LYS A 139 -1.85 -13.87 14.66
CA LYS A 139 -2.68 -14.94 15.23
C LYS A 139 -4.16 -14.54 15.38
N GLU A 140 -4.40 -13.27 15.77
CA GLU A 140 -5.74 -12.75 16.02
C GLU A 140 -6.52 -12.46 14.72
N TRP A 141 -5.80 -12.10 13.64
CA TRP A 141 -6.41 -11.61 12.39
C TRP A 141 -6.44 -12.66 11.27
N LYS A 142 -5.58 -13.68 11.33
CA LYS A 142 -5.33 -14.59 10.21
C LYS A 142 -6.59 -15.27 9.67
N GLU A 143 -7.44 -15.79 10.54
CA GLU A 143 -8.66 -16.50 10.11
C GLU A 143 -9.70 -15.51 9.52
N LEU A 144 -9.83 -14.33 10.11
CA LEU A 144 -10.68 -13.28 9.59
C LEU A 144 -10.19 -12.76 8.24
N ALA A 145 -8.87 -12.60 8.07
CA ALA A 145 -8.23 -12.18 6.84
C ALA A 145 -8.43 -13.21 5.72
N LYS A 146 -8.24 -14.49 5.98
CA LYS A 146 -8.48 -15.57 5.00
C LYS A 146 -9.90 -15.57 4.47
N LYS A 147 -10.88 -15.24 5.31
CA LYS A 147 -12.28 -15.17 4.92
C LYS A 147 -12.61 -13.92 4.11
N ASN A 148 -12.04 -12.77 4.44
CA ASN A 148 -12.46 -11.47 3.89
C ASN A 148 -11.52 -10.89 2.84
N VAL A 149 -10.22 -11.20 2.91
CA VAL A 149 -9.16 -10.66 2.03
C VAL A 149 -8.13 -11.72 1.66
N PRO A 150 -8.54 -12.89 1.15
CA PRO A 150 -7.64 -14.02 0.89
C PRO A 150 -6.49 -13.66 -0.07
N ALA A 151 -6.72 -12.78 -1.03
CA ALA A 151 -5.70 -12.35 -1.96
C ALA A 151 -4.53 -11.61 -1.28
N MET A 152 -4.81 -10.80 -0.25
CA MET A 152 -3.77 -10.11 0.52
C MET A 152 -2.98 -11.08 1.41
N VAL A 153 -3.65 -12.07 2.00
CA VAL A 153 -2.99 -13.14 2.77
C VAL A 153 -2.04 -13.92 1.86
N ASN A 154 -2.52 -14.36 0.70
CA ASN A 154 -1.72 -15.11 -0.26
C ASN A 154 -0.54 -14.28 -0.80
N LEU A 155 -0.75 -12.98 -1.05
CA LEU A 155 0.32 -12.09 -1.49
C LEU A 155 1.40 -11.95 -0.41
N TYR A 156 1.03 -11.77 0.85
CA TYR A 156 2.00 -11.69 1.95
C TYR A 156 2.78 -13.01 2.10
N GLU A 157 2.10 -14.16 2.06
CA GLU A 157 2.74 -15.46 2.07
C GLU A 157 3.68 -15.67 0.86
N LEU A 158 3.32 -15.16 -0.31
CA LEU A 158 4.19 -15.18 -1.49
C LEU A 158 5.45 -14.34 -1.27
N CYS A 159 5.32 -13.15 -0.66
CA CYS A 159 6.47 -12.31 -0.31
C CYS A 159 7.40 -13.01 0.68
N LEU A 160 6.86 -13.72 1.68
CA LEU A 160 7.67 -14.51 2.61
C LEU A 160 8.41 -15.67 1.96
N LYS A 161 7.79 -16.34 0.99
CA LYS A 161 8.34 -17.58 0.38
C LYS A 161 9.26 -17.32 -0.81
N LYS A 162 8.94 -16.34 -1.65
CA LYS A 162 9.59 -16.12 -2.97
C LYS A 162 9.98 -14.68 -3.23
N GLY A 163 9.60 -13.78 -2.36
CA GLY A 163 9.86 -12.35 -2.46
C GLY A 163 10.72 -11.84 -1.32
N GLU A 164 10.37 -10.67 -0.83
CA GLU A 164 11.06 -10.00 0.26
C GLU A 164 10.05 -9.32 1.18
N VAL A 165 10.28 -9.44 2.49
CA VAL A 165 9.57 -8.67 3.52
C VAL A 165 10.59 -7.84 4.28
N ILE A 166 10.41 -6.51 4.24
CA ILE A 166 11.32 -5.52 4.83
C ILE A 166 10.62 -4.89 6.04
N ASP A 167 11.37 -4.69 7.11
CA ASP A 167 10.90 -3.90 8.26
C ASP A 167 10.98 -2.41 7.93
N GLY A 168 9.83 -1.77 7.77
CA GLY A 168 9.70 -0.34 7.46
C GLY A 168 9.81 0.59 8.68
N SER A 169 10.02 0.04 9.88
CA SER A 169 10.19 0.83 11.11
C SER A 169 11.63 1.32 11.35
N LYS A 170 12.56 0.93 10.47
CA LYS A 170 14.00 1.27 10.55
C LYS A 170 14.39 2.36 9.58
#